data_d64e7469c9eb2004564fdf21c74b17a8
#
_entry.id   d64e7469c9eb2004564fdf21c74b17a8
#
_cell.length_a   1.000
_cell.length_b   1.000
_cell.length_c   1.000
_cell.angle_alpha   90.00
_cell.angle_beta   90.00
_cell.angle_gamma   90.00
#
_symmetry.space_group_name_H-M   'P 1'
#
loop_
_entity.id
_entity.type
_entity.pdbx_description
1 polymer ?
#
loop_
_entity_poly.entity_id
_entity_poly.type
_entity_poly.pdbx_seq_one_letter_code
_entity_poly.pdbx_strand_id
1 'polypeptide(L)'
;MSDARSWDAVVQEQTRRAAVRMVTEQGFAPAVAAAALGVHAETVRRWVRLARSSGAGALEARKRGRPAGRSGLLTLRQQEAMVAAIEGGRPDQYMLVQLLWTRSAVADLATARFGVRPALRTVSTWLSDWGFTAKKPVWRVISQNEDVVRAFITQTYPALAKRARAERAEIWFLDESGLRVDAVRGRAYAKRGSRALAQKPARRKGVNVIQAATRNGRHAFSCFQGSADTTLVIGFLERLSDRAAGKIIVVLDNHSIHRGLRIRELVEHSGGAIELVYLPTYAPELNPVEFGNNDLKGILEHADNRPTTTTGLLIATRRTLHSLNRRRDRVASWFNAKELAYIHAAHTALDAH
;
A
#
# COMPACT_ATOMS: atom_id res chain seq x y z
N MET A 1 -14.26 41.12 31.92
CA MET A 1 -15.05 39.87 32.06
C MET A 1 -14.59 38.89 31.02
N SER A 2 -14.08 37.70 31.37
CA SER A 2 -13.75 36.67 30.40
C SER A 2 -15.05 36.13 29.77
N ASP A 3 -15.08 35.95 28.45
CA ASP A 3 -16.29 35.43 27.80
C ASP A 3 -16.51 33.97 28.23
N ALA A 4 -17.60 33.74 28.99
CA ALA A 4 -17.98 32.41 29.45
C ALA A 4 -18.18 31.37 28.32
N ARG A 5 -18.19 31.82 27.06
CA ARG A 5 -18.22 30.94 25.87
C ARG A 5 -16.90 30.24 25.62
N SER A 6 -15.78 30.77 26.11
CA SER A 6 -14.44 30.20 25.98
C SER A 6 -14.10 29.15 27.02
N TRP A 7 -14.92 28.98 28.06
CA TRP A 7 -14.70 28.03 29.14
C TRP A 7 -14.88 26.59 28.67
N ASP A 8 -14.17 25.67 29.33
CA ASP A 8 -14.36 24.22 29.13
C ASP A 8 -15.81 23.82 29.44
N ALA A 9 -16.28 22.77 28.76
CA ALA A 9 -17.63 22.26 28.88
C ALA A 9 -17.97 21.87 30.32
N VAL A 10 -17.02 21.28 31.07
CA VAL A 10 -17.16 20.90 32.47
C VAL A 10 -17.34 22.15 33.35
N VAL A 11 -16.50 23.15 33.17
CA VAL A 11 -16.57 24.44 33.91
C VAL A 11 -17.92 25.15 33.64
N GLN A 12 -18.38 25.14 32.39
CA GLN A 12 -19.66 25.73 32.03
C GLN A 12 -20.86 25.01 32.69
N GLU A 13 -20.79 23.68 32.79
CA GLU A 13 -21.84 22.91 33.46
C GLU A 13 -21.83 23.17 34.95
N GLN A 14 -20.68 23.13 35.61
CA GLN A 14 -20.54 23.45 37.03
C GLN A 14 -21.03 24.84 37.34
N THR A 15 -20.70 25.84 36.52
CA THR A 15 -21.17 27.21 36.68
C THR A 15 -22.70 27.31 36.54
N ARG A 16 -23.31 26.59 35.58
CA ARG A 16 -24.77 26.54 35.42
C ARG A 16 -25.44 25.93 36.64
N ARG A 17 -24.94 24.80 37.15
CA ARG A 17 -25.48 24.13 38.35
C ARG A 17 -25.29 24.98 39.57
N ALA A 18 -24.16 25.64 39.76
CA ALA A 18 -23.91 26.56 40.87
C ALA A 18 -24.85 27.76 40.83
N ALA A 19 -25.05 28.39 39.69
CA ALA A 19 -25.94 29.52 39.51
C ALA A 19 -27.41 29.17 39.87
N VAL A 20 -27.87 27.98 39.43
CA VAL A 20 -29.22 27.51 39.72
C VAL A 20 -29.36 27.24 41.22
N ARG A 21 -28.42 26.56 41.90
CA ARG A 21 -28.44 26.32 43.34
C ARG A 21 -28.48 27.61 44.16
N MET A 22 -27.65 28.59 43.79
CA MET A 22 -27.64 29.89 44.48
C MET A 22 -29.02 30.56 44.46
N VAL A 23 -29.74 30.46 43.34
CA VAL A 23 -31.08 31.10 43.23
C VAL A 23 -32.18 30.24 43.84
N THR A 24 -32.17 28.90 43.62
CA THR A 24 -33.31 28.03 44.00
C THR A 24 -33.21 27.51 45.41
N GLU A 25 -32.01 27.26 45.95
CA GLU A 25 -31.80 26.67 47.27
C GLU A 25 -31.35 27.69 48.31
N GLN A 26 -30.49 28.65 47.88
CA GLN A 26 -29.90 29.65 48.78
C GLN A 26 -30.63 30.98 48.74
N GLY A 27 -31.63 31.17 47.88
CA GLY A 27 -32.49 32.34 47.81
C GLY A 27 -31.84 33.62 47.26
N PHE A 28 -30.63 33.53 46.64
CA PHE A 28 -29.98 34.72 46.08
C PHE A 28 -30.74 35.28 44.86
N ALA A 29 -30.78 36.58 44.75
CA ALA A 29 -31.27 37.22 43.53
C ALA A 29 -30.40 36.82 42.32
N PRO A 30 -31.00 36.58 41.13
CA PRO A 30 -30.23 36.22 39.93
C PRO A 30 -29.09 37.16 39.56
N ALA A 31 -29.19 38.44 39.89
CA ALA A 31 -28.14 39.43 39.68
C ALA A 31 -26.93 39.19 40.58
N VAL A 32 -27.14 38.78 41.83
CA VAL A 32 -26.07 38.47 42.79
C VAL A 32 -25.33 37.20 42.37
N ALA A 33 -26.06 36.14 42.03
CA ALA A 33 -25.49 34.90 41.53
C ALA A 33 -24.69 35.13 40.22
N ALA A 34 -25.18 35.99 39.36
CA ALA A 34 -24.51 36.38 38.11
C ALA A 34 -23.17 37.10 38.35
N ALA A 35 -23.16 38.07 39.28
CA ALA A 35 -21.96 38.79 39.66
C ALA A 35 -20.90 37.87 40.29
N ALA A 36 -21.30 36.95 41.16
CA ALA A 36 -20.42 35.98 41.81
C ALA A 36 -19.77 35.01 40.82
N LEU A 37 -20.48 34.64 39.75
CA LEU A 37 -20.02 33.65 38.75
C LEU A 37 -19.47 34.28 37.44
N GLY A 38 -19.38 35.59 37.37
CA GLY A 38 -18.84 36.30 36.21
C GLY A 38 -19.68 36.18 34.93
N VAL A 39 -21.02 35.98 35.07
CA VAL A 39 -21.94 35.83 33.94
C VAL A 39 -23.01 36.92 33.96
N HIS A 40 -23.80 37.04 32.89
CA HIS A 40 -24.86 38.01 32.81
C HIS A 40 -26.13 37.53 33.55
N ALA A 41 -26.83 38.40 34.25
CA ALA A 41 -28.02 38.08 35.06
C ALA A 41 -29.12 37.36 34.24
N GLU A 42 -29.36 37.76 33.00
CA GLU A 42 -30.33 37.10 32.11
C GLU A 42 -29.93 35.65 31.78
N THR A 43 -28.64 35.36 31.74
CA THR A 43 -28.13 33.99 31.57
C THR A 43 -28.51 33.10 32.76
N VAL A 44 -28.37 33.64 33.99
CA VAL A 44 -28.80 32.93 35.21
C VAL A 44 -30.31 32.73 35.22
N ARG A 45 -31.11 33.74 34.89
CA ARG A 45 -32.59 33.61 34.79
C ARG A 45 -32.99 32.52 33.79
N ARG A 46 -32.31 32.48 32.63
CA ARG A 46 -32.52 31.45 31.61
C ARG A 46 -32.20 30.04 32.13
N TRP A 47 -31.10 29.87 32.86
CA TRP A 47 -30.74 28.58 33.45
C TRP A 47 -31.71 28.11 34.51
N VAL A 48 -32.17 29.04 35.36
CA VAL A 48 -33.22 28.73 36.38
C VAL A 48 -34.54 28.33 35.71
N ARG A 49 -34.97 29.04 34.67
CA ARG A 49 -36.16 28.66 33.89
C ARG A 49 -36.01 27.27 33.29
N LEU A 50 -34.84 27.00 32.68
CA LEU A 50 -34.54 25.72 32.05
C LEU A 50 -34.54 24.56 33.07
N ALA A 51 -33.94 24.77 34.23
CA ALA A 51 -33.95 23.78 35.31
C ALA A 51 -35.35 23.51 35.85
N ARG A 52 -36.20 24.55 35.98
CA ARG A 52 -37.60 24.41 36.43
C ARG A 52 -38.49 23.70 35.42
N SER A 53 -38.32 23.97 34.12
CA SER A 53 -39.13 23.37 33.06
C SER A 53 -38.71 21.98 32.63
N SER A 54 -37.45 21.65 32.72
CA SER A 54 -36.86 20.42 32.08
C SER A 54 -35.97 19.63 33.05
N GLY A 55 -35.93 20.01 34.33
CA GLY A 55 -35.13 19.33 35.35
C GLY A 55 -33.64 19.65 35.33
N ALA A 56 -32.90 19.15 36.33
CA ALA A 56 -31.47 19.40 36.50
C ALA A 56 -30.61 18.85 35.35
N GLY A 57 -31.03 17.78 34.67
CA GLY A 57 -30.35 17.21 33.51
C GLY A 57 -30.27 18.15 32.32
N ALA A 58 -31.16 19.14 32.22
CA ALA A 58 -31.12 20.16 31.16
C ALA A 58 -29.93 21.13 31.28
N LEU A 59 -29.24 21.14 32.43
CA LEU A 59 -28.03 21.93 32.67
C LEU A 59 -26.74 21.25 32.21
N GLU A 60 -26.80 19.99 31.86
CA GLU A 60 -25.63 19.24 31.35
C GLU A 60 -24.99 19.89 30.13
N ALA A 61 -23.68 19.73 30.02
CA ALA A 61 -22.93 20.23 28.87
C ALA A 61 -23.22 19.34 27.64
N ARG A 62 -23.96 19.89 26.70
CA ARG A 62 -24.17 19.21 25.42
C ARG A 62 -22.96 19.39 24.48
N LYS A 63 -22.62 18.34 23.74
CA LYS A 63 -21.60 18.42 22.71
C LYS A 63 -21.94 19.56 21.73
N ARG A 64 -21.02 20.53 21.62
CA ARG A 64 -21.21 21.66 20.70
C ARG A 64 -21.05 21.18 19.26
N GLY A 65 -21.77 21.76 18.34
CA GLY A 65 -21.72 21.50 16.93
C GLY A 65 -23.04 20.95 16.39
N ARG A 66 -23.05 20.68 15.13
CA ARG A 66 -24.21 20.12 14.43
C ARG A 66 -24.39 18.66 14.87
N PRO A 67 -25.59 18.22 15.26
CA PRO A 67 -25.82 16.81 15.59
C PRO A 67 -25.41 15.89 14.47
N ALA A 68 -24.65 14.82 14.78
CA ALA A 68 -24.28 13.82 13.82
C ALA A 68 -25.55 13.20 13.16
N GLY A 69 -25.54 13.03 11.85
CA GLY A 69 -26.59 12.36 11.11
C GLY A 69 -27.79 13.23 10.68
N ARG A 70 -27.95 14.46 11.15
CA ARG A 70 -29.16 15.27 10.86
C ARG A 70 -29.12 16.15 9.61
N SER A 71 -28.06 16.12 8.81
CA SER A 71 -27.97 16.89 7.56
C SER A 71 -26.72 16.57 6.76
N GLY A 72 -26.40 15.29 6.62
CA GLY A 72 -25.48 14.86 5.58
C GLY A 72 -26.10 15.16 4.21
N LEU A 73 -25.29 15.50 3.23
CA LEU A 73 -25.73 15.59 1.83
C LEU A 73 -26.32 14.27 1.32
N LEU A 74 -25.97 13.14 1.96
CA LEU A 74 -26.46 11.80 1.68
C LEU A 74 -27.13 11.21 2.92
N THR A 75 -28.26 10.54 2.76
CA THR A 75 -28.88 9.69 3.79
C THR A 75 -28.01 8.45 4.07
N LEU A 76 -28.22 7.76 5.18
CA LEU A 76 -27.49 6.51 5.51
C LEU A 76 -27.62 5.48 4.40
N ARG A 77 -28.82 5.26 3.87
CA ARG A 77 -29.07 4.33 2.76
C ARG A 77 -28.32 4.72 1.49
N GLN A 78 -28.20 6.01 1.20
CA GLN A 78 -27.41 6.49 0.06
C GLN A 78 -25.92 6.31 0.27
N GLN A 79 -25.42 6.50 1.51
CA GLN A 79 -24.02 6.24 1.86
C GLN A 79 -23.68 4.76 1.72
N GLU A 80 -24.52 3.86 2.20
CA GLU A 80 -24.37 2.41 2.01
C GLU A 80 -24.33 2.03 0.53
N ALA A 81 -25.20 2.63 -0.30
CA ALA A 81 -25.19 2.41 -1.74
C ALA A 81 -23.93 2.94 -2.43
N MET A 82 -23.35 4.04 -1.91
CA MET A 82 -22.05 4.54 -2.40
C MET A 82 -20.90 3.61 -2.04
N VAL A 83 -20.85 3.13 -0.79
CA VAL A 83 -19.85 2.17 -0.31
C VAL A 83 -19.91 0.89 -1.13
N ALA A 84 -21.10 0.30 -1.28
CA ALA A 84 -21.30 -0.90 -2.08
C ALA A 84 -20.86 -0.74 -3.55
N ALA A 85 -21.06 0.45 -4.13
CA ALA A 85 -20.61 0.73 -5.48
C ALA A 85 -19.06 0.81 -5.58
N ILE A 86 -18.41 1.40 -4.58
CA ILE A 86 -16.94 1.53 -4.56
C ILE A 86 -16.27 0.16 -4.32
N GLU A 87 -16.84 -0.68 -3.46
CA GLU A 87 -16.33 -2.02 -3.16
C GLU A 87 -16.64 -3.04 -4.25
N GLY A 88 -17.82 -2.93 -4.86
CA GLY A 88 -18.34 -3.92 -5.79
C GLY A 88 -17.89 -3.76 -7.23
N GLY A 89 -17.21 -2.67 -7.60
CA GLY A 89 -16.88 -2.48 -9.01
C GLY A 89 -15.97 -1.29 -9.32
N ARG A 90 -15.80 -1.04 -10.62
CA ARG A 90 -15.03 0.09 -11.14
C ARG A 90 -15.96 1.23 -11.55
N PRO A 91 -15.45 2.49 -11.59
CA PRO A 91 -16.26 3.65 -12.00
C PRO A 91 -16.91 3.51 -13.39
N ASP A 92 -16.24 2.90 -14.36
CA ASP A 92 -16.74 2.69 -15.72
C ASP A 92 -18.01 1.82 -15.78
N GLN A 93 -18.21 0.90 -14.82
CA GLN A 93 -19.44 0.11 -14.69
C GLN A 93 -20.66 0.95 -14.27
N TYR A 94 -20.42 2.16 -13.78
CA TYR A 94 -21.45 3.14 -13.41
C TYR A 94 -21.55 4.29 -14.42
N MET A 95 -21.09 4.07 -15.66
CA MET A 95 -21.06 5.05 -16.76
C MET A 95 -20.25 6.32 -16.44
N LEU A 96 -19.24 6.18 -15.58
CA LEU A 96 -18.30 7.27 -15.28
C LEU A 96 -17.09 7.16 -16.20
N VAL A 97 -16.50 8.31 -16.54
CA VAL A 97 -15.32 8.37 -17.45
C VAL A 97 -14.03 7.91 -16.76
N GLN A 98 -14.00 7.95 -15.44
CA GLN A 98 -12.82 7.60 -14.66
C GLN A 98 -12.60 6.08 -14.59
N LEU A 99 -11.32 5.66 -14.67
CA LEU A 99 -10.94 4.24 -14.52
C LEU A 99 -10.71 3.84 -13.06
N LEU A 100 -10.52 4.81 -12.15
CA LEU A 100 -10.23 4.59 -10.74
C LEU A 100 -11.16 5.41 -9.87
N TRP A 101 -11.47 4.87 -8.67
CA TRP A 101 -12.20 5.60 -7.65
C TRP A 101 -11.35 6.74 -7.08
N THR A 102 -11.40 7.88 -7.73
CA THR A 102 -10.85 9.14 -7.24
C THR A 102 -11.92 9.92 -6.50
N ARG A 103 -11.54 10.98 -5.78
CA ARG A 103 -12.52 11.88 -5.15
C ARG A 103 -13.51 12.48 -6.15
N SER A 104 -13.05 12.79 -7.36
CA SER A 104 -13.94 13.26 -8.43
C SER A 104 -14.90 12.18 -8.89
N ALA A 105 -14.44 10.95 -9.12
CA ALA A 105 -15.30 9.84 -9.50
C ALA A 105 -16.41 9.58 -8.46
N VAL A 106 -16.08 9.65 -7.16
CA VAL A 106 -17.07 9.51 -6.08
C VAL A 106 -18.05 10.68 -6.07
N ALA A 107 -17.59 11.92 -6.33
CA ALA A 107 -18.46 13.09 -6.48
C ALA A 107 -19.41 12.95 -7.66
N ASP A 108 -18.90 12.49 -8.81
CA ASP A 108 -19.66 12.27 -10.03
C ASP A 108 -20.72 11.16 -9.83
N LEU A 109 -20.36 10.08 -9.13
CA LEU A 109 -21.31 9.02 -8.77
C LEU A 109 -22.46 9.57 -7.89
N ALA A 110 -22.13 10.37 -6.87
CA ALA A 110 -23.14 10.99 -6.00
C ALA A 110 -24.06 11.93 -6.80
N THR A 111 -23.50 12.64 -7.78
CA THR A 111 -24.27 13.52 -8.66
C THR A 111 -25.17 12.71 -9.60
N ALA A 112 -24.64 11.68 -10.23
CA ALA A 112 -25.39 10.85 -11.18
C ALA A 112 -26.53 10.07 -10.50
N ARG A 113 -26.29 9.52 -9.30
CA ARG A 113 -27.28 8.67 -8.62
C ARG A 113 -28.28 9.43 -7.76
N PHE A 114 -27.88 10.52 -7.15
CA PHE A 114 -28.66 11.19 -6.11
C PHE A 114 -28.87 12.68 -6.36
N GLY A 115 -28.33 13.23 -7.46
CA GLY A 115 -28.38 14.66 -7.75
C GLY A 115 -27.57 15.56 -6.79
N VAL A 116 -26.71 14.95 -5.96
CA VAL A 116 -25.94 15.64 -4.93
C VAL A 116 -24.57 15.99 -5.48
N ARG A 117 -24.20 17.27 -5.48
CA ARG A 117 -22.89 17.77 -5.92
C ARG A 117 -22.01 18.11 -4.70
N PRO A 118 -21.23 17.16 -4.16
CA PRO A 118 -20.39 17.41 -3.00
C PRO A 118 -19.11 18.14 -3.41
N ALA A 119 -18.58 18.99 -2.53
CA ALA A 119 -17.21 19.47 -2.65
C ALA A 119 -16.22 18.31 -2.44
N LEU A 120 -15.05 18.33 -3.11
CA LEU A 120 -14.04 17.27 -2.97
C LEU A 120 -13.53 17.09 -1.52
N ARG A 121 -13.58 18.15 -0.70
CA ARG A 121 -13.29 18.05 0.73
C ARG A 121 -14.31 17.21 1.47
N THR A 122 -15.61 17.38 1.17
CA THR A 122 -16.69 16.56 1.72
C THR A 122 -16.52 15.10 1.33
N VAL A 123 -16.17 14.82 0.07
CA VAL A 123 -15.87 13.45 -0.39
C VAL A 123 -14.67 12.85 0.37
N SER A 124 -13.63 13.65 0.66
CA SER A 124 -12.50 13.16 1.47
C SER A 124 -12.95 12.75 2.88
N THR A 125 -13.85 13.52 3.49
CA THR A 125 -14.43 13.18 4.80
C THR A 125 -15.26 11.91 4.71
N TRP A 126 -16.16 11.80 3.72
CA TRP A 126 -16.96 10.59 3.49
C TRP A 126 -16.10 9.33 3.33
N LEU A 127 -15.09 9.39 2.45
CA LEU A 127 -14.19 8.25 2.22
C LEU A 127 -13.46 7.84 3.50
N SER A 128 -13.01 8.81 4.30
CA SER A 128 -12.39 8.54 5.60
C SER A 128 -13.37 7.90 6.59
N ASP A 129 -14.59 8.43 6.69
CA ASP A 129 -15.63 7.94 7.58
C ASP A 129 -16.10 6.52 7.19
N TRP A 130 -16.09 6.20 5.89
CA TRP A 130 -16.39 4.89 5.34
C TRP A 130 -15.20 3.91 5.38
N GLY A 131 -14.04 4.31 5.92
CA GLY A 131 -12.85 3.46 6.07
C GLY A 131 -11.97 3.36 4.83
N PHE A 132 -12.19 4.18 3.80
CA PHE A 132 -11.34 4.20 2.61
C PHE A 132 -10.11 5.10 2.80
N THR A 133 -8.96 4.63 2.32
CA THR A 133 -7.70 5.39 2.29
C THR A 133 -7.14 5.43 0.89
N ALA A 134 -6.48 6.54 0.53
CA ALA A 134 -5.81 6.64 -0.77
C ALA A 134 -4.68 5.61 -0.88
N LYS A 135 -4.74 4.76 -1.90
CA LYS A 135 -3.73 3.73 -2.19
C LYS A 135 -3.13 3.97 -3.56
N LYS A 136 -1.88 3.56 -3.75
CA LYS A 136 -1.32 3.43 -5.09
C LYS A 136 -2.04 2.29 -5.81
N PRO A 137 -2.56 2.50 -7.03
CA PRO A 137 -3.17 1.41 -7.77
C PRO A 137 -2.14 0.33 -8.11
N VAL A 138 -2.55 -0.91 -7.98
CA VAL A 138 -1.80 -2.07 -8.49
C VAL A 138 -2.33 -2.34 -9.88
N TRP A 139 -1.44 -2.37 -10.86
CA TRP A 139 -1.79 -2.69 -12.23
C TRP A 139 -1.97 -4.20 -12.37
N ARG A 140 -3.17 -4.62 -12.74
CA ARG A 140 -3.42 -5.98 -13.21
C ARG A 140 -3.62 -5.95 -14.72
N VAL A 141 -2.97 -6.84 -15.41
CA VAL A 141 -3.16 -6.98 -16.86
C VAL A 141 -4.51 -7.66 -17.09
N ILE A 142 -5.36 -7.06 -17.93
CA ILE A 142 -6.70 -7.59 -18.25
C ILE A 142 -6.62 -9.03 -18.80
N SER A 143 -5.51 -9.38 -19.44
CA SER A 143 -5.26 -10.72 -20.02
C SER A 143 -4.75 -11.76 -19.01
N GLN A 144 -4.67 -11.45 -17.71
CA GLN A 144 -4.30 -12.42 -16.69
C GLN A 144 -5.42 -13.44 -16.52
N ASN A 145 -5.11 -14.73 -16.70
CA ASN A 145 -6.06 -15.82 -16.49
C ASN A 145 -6.04 -16.23 -15.02
N GLU A 146 -7.06 -15.84 -14.27
CA GLU A 146 -7.16 -16.12 -12.83
C GLU A 146 -7.22 -17.62 -12.51
N ASP A 147 -7.78 -18.45 -13.40
CA ASP A 147 -7.84 -19.88 -13.19
C ASP A 147 -6.45 -20.52 -13.32
N VAL A 148 -5.63 -20.06 -14.27
CA VAL A 148 -4.23 -20.50 -14.40
C VAL A 148 -3.41 -20.08 -13.20
N VAL A 149 -3.59 -18.85 -12.71
CA VAL A 149 -2.95 -18.36 -11.48
C VAL A 149 -3.36 -19.22 -10.29
N ARG A 150 -4.65 -19.48 -10.14
CA ARG A 150 -5.18 -20.34 -9.06
C ARG A 150 -4.62 -21.75 -9.14
N ALA A 151 -4.62 -22.36 -10.31
CA ALA A 151 -4.06 -23.70 -10.51
C ALA A 151 -2.56 -23.74 -10.20
N PHE A 152 -1.81 -22.71 -10.55
CA PHE A 152 -0.40 -22.62 -10.18
C PHE A 152 -0.21 -22.59 -8.66
N ILE A 153 -0.97 -21.78 -7.96
CA ILE A 153 -0.89 -21.61 -6.50
C ILE A 153 -1.31 -22.89 -5.77
N THR A 154 -2.41 -23.53 -6.21
CA THR A 154 -3.05 -24.62 -5.45
C THR A 154 -2.61 -26.02 -5.87
N GLN A 155 -2.03 -26.17 -7.04
CA GLN A 155 -1.66 -27.46 -7.61
C GLN A 155 -0.21 -27.51 -8.07
N THR A 156 0.19 -26.63 -9.00
CA THR A 156 1.50 -26.72 -9.67
C THR A 156 2.65 -26.48 -8.69
N TYR A 157 2.62 -25.40 -7.93
CA TYR A 157 3.70 -25.10 -7.00
C TYR A 157 3.77 -26.07 -5.80
N PRO A 158 2.68 -26.49 -5.16
CA PRO A 158 2.73 -27.53 -4.12
C PRO A 158 3.31 -28.85 -4.62
N ALA A 159 2.94 -29.30 -5.82
CA ALA A 159 3.51 -30.49 -6.44
C ALA A 159 5.01 -30.31 -6.73
N LEU A 160 5.41 -29.14 -7.21
CA LEU A 160 6.81 -28.76 -7.42
C LEU A 160 7.60 -28.82 -6.11
N ALA A 161 7.10 -28.23 -5.05
CA ALA A 161 7.77 -28.22 -3.74
C ALA A 161 7.94 -29.65 -3.17
N LYS A 162 6.91 -30.50 -3.30
CA LYS A 162 6.97 -31.90 -2.91
C LYS A 162 8.06 -32.66 -3.68
N ARG A 163 8.10 -32.49 -5.00
CA ARG A 163 9.11 -33.12 -5.87
C ARG A 163 10.51 -32.60 -5.57
N ALA A 164 10.68 -31.29 -5.40
CA ALA A 164 11.96 -30.68 -5.05
C ALA A 164 12.53 -31.27 -3.74
N ARG A 165 11.67 -31.49 -2.74
CA ARG A 165 12.08 -32.14 -1.48
C ARG A 165 12.53 -33.58 -1.71
N ALA A 166 11.78 -34.37 -2.48
CA ALA A 166 12.10 -35.75 -2.77
C ALA A 166 13.43 -35.89 -3.56
N GLU A 167 13.69 -34.99 -4.49
CA GLU A 167 14.88 -34.96 -5.35
C GLU A 167 16.07 -34.20 -4.70
N ARG A 168 15.91 -33.64 -3.51
CA ARG A 168 16.86 -32.74 -2.85
C ARG A 168 17.25 -31.55 -3.75
N ALA A 169 16.33 -31.08 -4.58
CA ALA A 169 16.53 -29.97 -5.49
C ALA A 169 16.28 -28.64 -4.79
N GLU A 170 17.01 -27.60 -5.19
CA GLU A 170 16.79 -26.24 -4.71
C GLU A 170 15.85 -25.49 -5.64
N ILE A 171 14.80 -24.85 -5.08
CA ILE A 171 13.91 -23.98 -5.84
C ILE A 171 14.46 -22.55 -5.81
N TRP A 172 14.78 -22.02 -6.97
CA TRP A 172 15.20 -20.65 -7.21
C TRP A 172 14.14 -19.89 -7.99
N PHE A 173 13.82 -18.69 -7.56
CA PHE A 173 13.01 -17.74 -8.34
C PHE A 173 13.96 -16.78 -9.04
N LEU A 174 13.73 -16.53 -10.31
CA LEU A 174 14.57 -15.70 -11.16
C LEU A 174 13.76 -14.57 -11.77
N ASP A 175 14.36 -13.38 -11.89
CA ASP A 175 13.78 -12.23 -12.57
C ASP A 175 14.86 -11.26 -13.08
N GLU A 176 14.52 -10.47 -14.10
CA GLU A 176 15.36 -9.40 -14.63
C GLU A 176 14.79 -8.03 -14.25
N SER A 177 15.68 -7.08 -14.03
CA SER A 177 15.29 -5.70 -13.75
C SER A 177 16.21 -4.67 -14.35
N GLY A 178 15.62 -3.63 -14.92
CA GLY A 178 16.35 -2.45 -15.39
C GLY A 178 16.43 -1.37 -14.32
N LEU A 179 17.63 -0.82 -14.14
CA LEU A 179 17.94 0.34 -13.31
C LEU A 179 18.32 1.50 -14.20
N ARG A 180 17.77 2.67 -13.96
CA ARG A 180 18.01 3.86 -14.80
C ARG A 180 18.76 4.92 -14.04
N VAL A 181 19.72 5.56 -14.71
CA VAL A 181 20.46 6.70 -14.13
C VAL A 181 19.54 7.86 -13.80
N ASP A 182 18.46 8.05 -14.54
CA ASP A 182 17.50 9.15 -14.41
C ASP A 182 16.25 8.81 -13.56
N ALA A 183 16.17 7.61 -12.97
CA ALA A 183 15.07 7.28 -12.08
C ALA A 183 15.20 8.04 -10.77
N VAL A 184 14.36 9.04 -10.50
CA VAL A 184 14.32 9.81 -9.25
C VAL A 184 13.05 9.43 -8.51
N ARG A 185 13.20 8.93 -7.29
CA ARG A 185 12.09 8.74 -6.34
C ARG A 185 12.24 9.74 -5.19
N GLY A 186 11.14 10.36 -4.82
CA GLY A 186 11.11 11.26 -3.68
C GLY A 186 10.47 12.60 -4.00
N ARG A 187 10.46 13.47 -2.99
CA ARG A 187 9.98 14.86 -3.09
C ARG A 187 11.17 15.78 -2.89
N ALA A 188 11.24 16.83 -3.70
CA ALA A 188 12.21 17.91 -3.52
C ALA A 188 11.49 19.19 -3.11
N TYR A 189 12.17 20.03 -2.33
CA TYR A 189 11.65 21.33 -1.94
C TYR A 189 11.90 22.35 -3.06
N ALA A 190 10.89 23.19 -3.32
CA ALA A 190 10.96 24.33 -4.22
C ALA A 190 10.15 25.48 -3.63
N LYS A 191 10.37 26.70 -4.08
CA LYS A 191 9.55 27.84 -3.66
C LYS A 191 8.08 27.60 -3.99
N ARG A 192 7.17 28.05 -3.13
CA ARG A 192 5.73 27.96 -3.37
C ARG A 192 5.36 28.56 -4.73
N GLY A 193 4.66 27.80 -5.56
CA GLY A 193 4.33 28.18 -6.94
C GLY A 193 5.38 27.83 -8.00
N SER A 194 6.57 27.32 -7.61
CA SER A 194 7.58 26.82 -8.54
C SER A 194 7.65 25.29 -8.54
N ARG A 195 8.35 24.71 -9.53
CA ARG A 195 8.58 23.28 -9.65
C ARG A 195 10.01 22.94 -9.27
N ALA A 196 10.22 21.87 -8.53
CA ALA A 196 11.54 21.31 -8.34
C ALA A 196 12.03 20.71 -9.68
N LEU A 197 13.22 21.09 -10.09
CA LEU A 197 13.82 20.62 -11.33
C LEU A 197 14.82 19.50 -11.05
N ALA A 198 14.71 18.40 -11.77
CA ALA A 198 15.70 17.35 -11.79
C ALA A 198 16.31 17.24 -13.21
N GLN A 199 17.61 17.11 -13.27
CA GLN A 199 18.30 16.93 -14.56
C GLN A 199 18.14 15.50 -15.04
N LYS A 200 17.87 15.35 -16.34
CA LYS A 200 17.71 14.04 -17.00
C LYS A 200 18.67 13.95 -18.19
N PRO A 201 19.43 12.86 -18.32
CA PRO A 201 20.27 12.67 -19.50
C PRO A 201 19.43 12.55 -20.77
N ALA A 202 19.90 13.12 -21.87
CA ALA A 202 19.21 13.11 -23.17
C ALA A 202 18.97 11.70 -23.71
N ARG A 203 19.89 10.76 -23.44
CA ARG A 203 19.74 9.35 -23.80
C ARG A 203 19.43 8.50 -22.57
N ARG A 204 18.56 7.51 -22.74
CA ARG A 204 18.27 6.53 -21.70
C ARG A 204 19.52 5.72 -21.40
N LYS A 205 20.08 5.89 -20.21
CA LYS A 205 21.24 5.16 -19.70
C LYS A 205 20.82 4.34 -18.49
N GLY A 206 21.22 3.08 -18.47
CA GLY A 206 20.84 2.18 -17.38
C GLY A 206 21.75 0.99 -17.25
N VAL A 207 21.51 0.22 -16.23
CA VAL A 207 22.15 -1.06 -15.92
C VAL A 207 21.04 -2.08 -15.76
N ASN A 208 21.21 -3.25 -16.32
CA ASN A 208 20.31 -4.37 -16.11
C ASN A 208 20.91 -5.38 -15.13
N VAL A 209 20.02 -6.03 -14.42
CA VAL A 209 20.36 -7.03 -13.40
C VAL A 209 19.51 -8.27 -13.67
N ILE A 210 20.12 -9.44 -13.64
CA ILE A 210 19.44 -10.71 -13.47
C ILE A 210 19.71 -11.18 -12.05
N GLN A 211 18.66 -11.57 -11.33
CA GLN A 211 18.72 -12.03 -9.95
C GLN A 211 17.99 -13.35 -9.79
N ALA A 212 18.51 -14.20 -8.90
CA ALA A 212 17.79 -15.36 -8.44
C ALA A 212 17.88 -15.47 -6.92
N ALA A 213 16.79 -15.92 -6.29
CA ALA A 213 16.72 -16.07 -4.83
C ALA A 213 15.97 -17.33 -4.42
N THR A 214 16.36 -17.89 -3.27
CA THR A 214 15.63 -19.00 -2.63
C THR A 214 14.91 -18.53 -1.38
N ARG A 215 13.90 -19.26 -0.96
CA ARG A 215 13.18 -19.01 0.30
C ARG A 215 14.10 -18.96 1.53
N ASN A 216 15.21 -19.68 1.50
CA ASN A 216 16.18 -19.72 2.60
C ASN A 216 17.20 -18.59 2.55
N GLY A 217 16.98 -17.58 1.70
CA GLY A 217 17.81 -16.38 1.64
C GLY A 217 19.12 -16.56 0.85
N ARG A 218 19.28 -17.64 0.07
CA ARG A 218 20.38 -17.71 -0.91
C ARG A 218 20.05 -16.76 -2.07
N HIS A 219 21.06 -16.08 -2.57
CA HIS A 219 20.91 -15.07 -3.60
C HIS A 219 22.06 -15.15 -4.60
N ALA A 220 21.75 -15.05 -5.88
CA ALA A 220 22.69 -14.95 -6.97
C ALA A 220 22.29 -13.80 -7.88
N PHE A 221 23.27 -13.14 -8.51
CA PHE A 221 23.00 -12.02 -9.41
C PHE A 221 24.09 -11.84 -10.48
N SER A 222 23.73 -11.18 -11.57
CA SER A 222 24.63 -10.60 -12.56
C SER A 222 24.17 -9.20 -12.93
N CYS A 223 25.14 -8.29 -13.15
CA CYS A 223 24.88 -6.91 -13.59
C CYS A 223 25.56 -6.68 -14.94
N PHE A 224 24.83 -6.09 -15.87
CA PHE A 224 25.32 -5.86 -17.23
C PHE A 224 24.75 -4.57 -17.82
N GLN A 225 25.36 -4.09 -18.89
CA GLN A 225 24.85 -2.99 -19.71
C GLN A 225 24.29 -3.57 -21.01
N GLY A 226 23.30 -2.91 -21.59
CA GLY A 226 22.58 -3.42 -22.74
C GLY A 226 21.39 -4.29 -22.37
N SER A 227 20.73 -4.89 -23.37
CA SER A 227 19.57 -5.76 -23.16
C SER A 227 20.03 -7.14 -22.67
N ALA A 228 19.19 -7.80 -21.87
CA ALA A 228 19.36 -9.22 -21.60
C ALA A 228 19.18 -9.99 -22.91
N ASP A 229 20.09 -10.91 -23.18
CA ASP A 229 19.98 -11.86 -24.27
C ASP A 229 20.03 -13.30 -23.76
N THR A 230 19.68 -14.23 -24.62
CA THR A 230 19.67 -15.67 -24.29
C THR A 230 21.03 -16.17 -23.80
N THR A 231 22.14 -15.66 -24.34
CA THR A 231 23.51 -16.06 -23.96
C THR A 231 23.82 -15.69 -22.52
N LEU A 232 23.37 -14.50 -22.09
CA LEU A 232 23.55 -14.01 -20.72
C LEU A 232 22.72 -14.84 -19.73
N VAL A 233 21.49 -15.19 -20.09
CA VAL A 233 20.63 -16.04 -19.27
C VAL A 233 21.24 -17.44 -19.14
N ILE A 234 21.71 -18.05 -20.23
CA ILE A 234 22.40 -19.33 -20.22
C ILE A 234 23.58 -19.30 -19.26
N GLY A 235 24.53 -18.37 -19.46
CA GLY A 235 25.69 -18.27 -18.58
C GLY A 235 25.36 -17.95 -17.14
N PHE A 236 24.19 -17.35 -16.86
CA PHE A 236 23.72 -17.17 -15.48
C PHE A 236 23.22 -18.50 -14.89
N LEU A 237 22.43 -19.27 -15.63
CA LEU A 237 21.88 -20.56 -15.21
C LEU A 237 23.00 -21.59 -14.99
N GLU A 238 24.00 -21.66 -15.87
CA GLU A 238 25.18 -22.50 -15.72
C GLU A 238 25.91 -22.20 -14.40
N ARG A 239 26.26 -20.92 -14.17
CA ARG A 239 26.91 -20.51 -12.91
C ARG A 239 26.05 -20.76 -11.68
N LEU A 240 24.74 -20.70 -11.80
CA LEU A 240 23.80 -20.99 -10.70
C LEU A 240 23.83 -22.50 -10.38
N SER A 241 23.81 -23.36 -11.41
CA SER A 241 23.90 -24.81 -11.30
C SER A 241 25.25 -25.24 -10.72
N ASP A 242 26.36 -24.68 -11.22
CA ASP A 242 27.72 -25.01 -10.72
C ASP A 242 27.90 -24.72 -9.23
N ARG A 243 27.16 -23.75 -8.70
CA ARG A 243 27.20 -23.37 -7.27
C ARG A 243 26.21 -24.09 -6.40
N ALA A 244 25.31 -24.84 -6.99
CA ALA A 244 24.34 -25.64 -6.28
C ALA A 244 24.96 -26.98 -5.83
N ALA A 245 24.49 -27.49 -4.70
CA ALA A 245 24.93 -28.81 -4.21
C ALA A 245 24.26 -30.00 -4.97
N GLY A 246 23.33 -29.68 -5.88
CA GLY A 246 22.55 -30.67 -6.61
C GLY A 246 21.64 -30.01 -7.65
N LYS A 247 20.56 -30.68 -7.99
CA LYS A 247 19.57 -30.18 -8.95
C LYS A 247 19.02 -28.83 -8.54
N ILE A 248 18.88 -27.93 -9.50
CA ILE A 248 18.14 -26.66 -9.34
C ILE A 248 16.87 -26.67 -10.16
N ILE A 249 15.81 -26.15 -9.57
CA ILE A 249 14.53 -25.87 -10.23
C ILE A 249 14.36 -24.36 -10.23
N VAL A 250 14.38 -23.75 -11.42
CA VAL A 250 14.29 -22.29 -11.56
C VAL A 250 12.91 -21.90 -12.00
N VAL A 251 12.23 -21.14 -11.15
CA VAL A 251 10.91 -20.56 -11.41
C VAL A 251 11.12 -19.16 -11.95
N LEU A 252 10.62 -18.88 -13.15
CA LEU A 252 10.85 -17.62 -13.86
C LEU A 252 9.60 -17.23 -14.66
N ASP A 253 9.59 -16.00 -15.15
CA ASP A 253 8.49 -15.54 -15.98
C ASP A 253 8.44 -16.24 -17.34
N ASN A 254 7.31 -16.09 -18.02
CA ASN A 254 7.05 -16.72 -19.29
C ASN A 254 7.51 -15.88 -20.49
N HIS A 255 8.59 -15.10 -20.35
CA HIS A 255 9.11 -14.29 -21.44
C HIS A 255 9.76 -15.14 -22.54
N SER A 256 9.66 -14.70 -23.79
CA SER A 256 10.16 -15.44 -24.96
C SER A 256 11.66 -15.76 -24.90
N ILE A 257 12.46 -14.92 -24.25
CA ILE A 257 13.91 -15.11 -24.08
C ILE A 257 14.24 -16.38 -23.29
N HIS A 258 13.33 -16.83 -22.42
CA HIS A 258 13.48 -18.02 -21.58
C HIS A 258 13.00 -19.31 -22.25
N ARG A 259 12.36 -19.21 -23.42
CA ARG A 259 11.78 -20.33 -24.18
C ARG A 259 12.54 -20.68 -25.46
N GLY A 260 13.60 -19.93 -25.77
CA GLY A 260 14.39 -20.12 -26.96
C GLY A 260 15.02 -21.52 -27.05
N LEU A 261 15.30 -21.96 -28.26
CA LEU A 261 15.90 -23.29 -28.53
C LEU A 261 17.17 -23.51 -27.70
N ARG A 262 18.06 -22.53 -27.63
CA ARG A 262 19.31 -22.61 -26.86
C ARG A 262 19.10 -22.82 -25.35
N ILE A 263 18.02 -22.32 -24.78
CA ILE A 263 17.68 -22.56 -23.36
C ILE A 263 17.22 -24.01 -23.17
N ARG A 264 16.44 -24.55 -24.13
CA ARG A 264 16.02 -25.96 -24.08
C ARG A 264 17.24 -26.89 -24.23
N GLU A 265 18.12 -26.58 -25.15
CA GLU A 265 19.38 -27.31 -25.31
C GLU A 265 20.22 -27.32 -24.04
N LEU A 266 20.33 -26.17 -23.34
CA LEU A 266 21.00 -26.09 -22.04
C LEU A 266 20.36 -27.05 -21.03
N VAL A 267 19.02 -27.03 -20.90
CA VAL A 267 18.29 -27.88 -19.95
C VAL A 267 18.51 -29.35 -20.29
N GLU A 268 18.42 -29.73 -21.56
CA GLU A 268 18.66 -31.10 -22.03
C GLU A 268 20.09 -31.58 -21.74
N HIS A 269 21.08 -30.75 -22.08
CA HIS A 269 22.49 -31.05 -21.84
C HIS A 269 22.89 -31.05 -20.37
N SER A 270 22.10 -30.44 -19.50
CA SER A 270 22.34 -30.45 -18.05
C SER A 270 22.18 -31.83 -17.39
N GLY A 271 21.69 -32.82 -18.12
CA GLY A 271 21.45 -34.17 -17.59
C GLY A 271 20.48 -34.19 -16.39
N GLY A 272 19.58 -33.22 -16.33
CA GLY A 272 18.59 -33.08 -15.25
C GLY A 272 19.07 -32.21 -14.06
N ALA A 273 20.27 -31.61 -14.14
CA ALA A 273 20.77 -30.69 -13.11
C ALA A 273 19.98 -29.35 -13.08
N ILE A 274 19.43 -28.94 -14.23
CA ILE A 274 18.63 -27.71 -14.38
C ILE A 274 17.23 -28.08 -14.85
N GLU A 275 16.23 -27.57 -14.15
CA GLU A 275 14.83 -27.64 -14.57
C GLU A 275 14.24 -26.23 -14.55
N LEU A 276 13.45 -25.89 -15.57
CA LEU A 276 12.77 -24.59 -15.66
C LEU A 276 11.27 -24.78 -15.48
N VAL A 277 10.67 -23.95 -14.62
CA VAL A 277 9.24 -23.89 -14.37
C VAL A 277 8.76 -22.46 -14.62
N TYR A 278 7.73 -22.29 -15.45
CA TYR A 278 7.25 -20.97 -15.83
C TYR A 278 6.08 -20.54 -14.97
N LEU A 279 6.14 -19.30 -14.50
CA LEU A 279 5.02 -18.61 -13.87
C LEU A 279 3.86 -18.41 -14.86
N PRO A 280 2.62 -18.32 -14.37
CA PRO A 280 1.50 -17.89 -15.20
C PRO A 280 1.82 -16.57 -15.89
N THR A 281 1.39 -16.45 -17.14
CA THR A 281 1.60 -15.23 -17.93
C THR A 281 0.92 -14.04 -17.25
N TYR A 282 1.62 -12.91 -17.20
CA TYR A 282 1.16 -11.67 -16.55
C TYR A 282 0.90 -11.78 -15.04
N ALA A 283 1.62 -12.64 -14.33
CA ALA A 283 1.53 -12.78 -12.88
C ALA A 283 2.87 -12.49 -12.17
N PRO A 284 3.46 -11.29 -12.32
CA PRO A 284 4.73 -10.92 -11.69
C PRO A 284 4.63 -10.90 -10.16
N GLU A 285 3.44 -10.68 -9.60
CA GLU A 285 3.19 -10.71 -8.16
C GLU A 285 3.46 -12.06 -7.51
N LEU A 286 3.56 -13.14 -8.30
CA LEU A 286 3.92 -14.47 -7.81
C LEU A 286 5.44 -14.67 -7.75
N ASN A 287 6.26 -13.71 -8.22
CA ASN A 287 7.70 -13.81 -8.19
C ASN A 287 8.30 -13.02 -7.01
N PRO A 288 8.89 -13.68 -5.99
CA PRO A 288 9.51 -13.00 -4.86
C PRO A 288 10.69 -12.11 -5.27
N VAL A 289 11.36 -12.37 -6.38
CA VAL A 289 12.48 -11.55 -6.87
C VAL A 289 12.02 -10.16 -7.32
N GLU A 290 10.76 -9.97 -7.69
CA GLU A 290 10.19 -8.64 -7.93
C GLU A 290 10.26 -7.75 -6.68
N PHE A 291 10.06 -8.31 -5.48
CA PHE A 291 10.25 -7.59 -4.23
C PHE A 291 11.73 -7.26 -4.00
N GLY A 292 12.64 -8.16 -4.38
CA GLY A 292 14.08 -7.91 -4.39
C GLY A 292 14.50 -6.79 -5.36
N ASN A 293 13.91 -6.77 -6.54
CA ASN A 293 14.09 -5.69 -7.51
C ASN A 293 13.61 -4.34 -6.97
N ASN A 294 12.47 -4.33 -6.27
CA ASN A 294 11.93 -3.12 -5.64
C ASN A 294 12.79 -2.67 -4.47
N ASP A 295 13.34 -3.60 -3.68
CA ASP A 295 14.28 -3.33 -2.59
C ASP A 295 15.57 -2.70 -3.12
N LEU A 296 16.17 -3.27 -4.16
CA LEU A 296 17.35 -2.74 -4.85
C LEU A 296 17.10 -1.32 -5.39
N LYS A 297 15.98 -1.11 -6.09
CA LYS A 297 15.57 0.21 -6.60
C LYS A 297 15.38 1.19 -5.46
N GLY A 298 14.75 0.78 -4.36
CA GLY A 298 14.55 1.61 -3.18
C GLY A 298 15.88 2.08 -2.59
N ILE A 299 16.85 1.20 -2.41
CA ILE A 299 18.17 1.55 -1.88
C ILE A 299 18.91 2.54 -2.81
N LEU A 300 18.92 2.28 -4.12
CA LEU A 300 19.67 3.08 -5.08
C LEU A 300 19.03 4.43 -5.40
N GLU A 301 17.71 4.51 -5.39
CA GLU A 301 16.95 5.72 -5.74
C GLU A 301 16.82 6.72 -4.58
N HIS A 302 17.01 6.25 -3.33
CA HIS A 302 16.97 7.08 -2.11
C HIS A 302 18.36 7.39 -1.55
N ALA A 303 19.42 6.95 -2.21
CA ALA A 303 20.79 7.24 -1.76
C ALA A 303 21.14 8.72 -1.98
N ASP A 304 21.69 9.36 -0.93
CA ASP A 304 22.13 10.76 -0.98
C ASP A 304 23.19 11.03 -2.07
N ASN A 305 24.00 10.01 -2.39
CA ASN A 305 25.02 10.04 -3.45
C ASN A 305 24.62 9.14 -4.62
N ARG A 306 23.62 9.58 -5.36
CA ARG A 306 23.15 8.83 -6.51
C ARG A 306 24.13 8.91 -7.68
N PRO A 307 24.47 7.76 -8.34
CA PRO A 307 25.31 7.75 -9.52
C PRO A 307 24.65 8.48 -10.69
N THR A 308 25.38 9.40 -11.32
CA THR A 308 24.96 10.16 -12.50
C THR A 308 25.44 9.56 -13.81
N THR A 309 26.31 8.53 -13.73
CA THR A 309 26.87 7.82 -14.89
C THR A 309 26.47 6.34 -14.86
N THR A 310 26.43 5.70 -16.02
CA THR A 310 26.16 4.26 -16.13
C THR A 310 27.20 3.42 -15.40
N THR A 311 28.48 3.79 -15.49
CA THR A 311 29.56 3.11 -14.77
C THR A 311 29.38 3.24 -13.27
N GLY A 312 29.10 4.45 -12.77
CA GLY A 312 28.83 4.68 -11.35
C GLY A 312 27.62 3.90 -10.87
N LEU A 313 26.52 3.84 -11.68
CA LEU A 313 25.35 3.05 -11.36
C LEU A 313 25.67 1.55 -11.33
N LEU A 314 26.49 1.02 -12.27
CA LEU A 314 26.92 -0.37 -12.27
C LEU A 314 27.72 -0.73 -11.01
N ILE A 315 28.66 0.13 -10.60
CA ILE A 315 29.45 -0.07 -9.38
C ILE A 315 28.54 -0.04 -8.15
N ALA A 316 27.66 0.95 -8.04
CA ALA A 316 26.73 1.06 -6.92
C ALA A 316 25.78 -0.14 -6.85
N THR A 317 25.24 -0.59 -8.00
CA THR A 317 24.37 -1.76 -8.10
C THR A 317 25.09 -3.02 -7.62
N ARG A 318 26.29 -3.30 -8.11
CA ARG A 318 27.10 -4.46 -7.69
C ARG A 318 27.36 -4.42 -6.19
N ARG A 319 27.78 -3.27 -5.65
CA ARG A 319 28.04 -3.08 -4.21
C ARG A 319 26.77 -3.37 -3.38
N THR A 320 25.63 -2.87 -3.79
CA THR A 320 24.36 -3.08 -3.12
C THR A 320 23.96 -4.56 -3.15
N LEU A 321 24.05 -5.21 -4.31
CA LEU A 321 23.72 -6.63 -4.45
C LEU A 321 24.66 -7.53 -3.66
N HIS A 322 25.97 -7.22 -3.62
CA HIS A 322 26.91 -7.94 -2.73
C HIS A 322 26.56 -7.74 -1.25
N SER A 323 26.08 -6.56 -0.85
CA SER A 323 25.60 -6.33 0.51
C SER A 323 24.34 -7.14 0.80
N LEU A 324 23.37 -7.18 -0.10
CA LEU A 324 22.16 -8.00 0.02
C LEU A 324 22.48 -9.49 0.08
N ASN A 325 23.42 -9.96 -0.73
CA ASN A 325 23.83 -11.38 -0.76
C ASN A 325 24.41 -11.87 0.58
N ARG A 326 24.98 -10.98 1.38
CA ARG A 326 25.45 -11.28 2.76
C ARG A 326 24.32 -11.29 3.80
N ARG A 327 23.15 -10.79 3.46
CA ARG A 327 22.00 -10.61 4.38
C ARG A 327 20.89 -11.58 4.03
N ARG A 328 21.08 -12.85 4.39
CA ARG A 328 20.14 -13.93 4.09
C ARG A 328 18.74 -13.67 4.62
N ASP A 329 18.62 -13.09 5.80
CA ASP A 329 17.37 -12.65 6.42
C ASP A 329 16.60 -11.66 5.53
N ARG A 330 17.32 -10.69 4.95
CA ARG A 330 16.74 -9.70 4.04
C ARG A 330 16.23 -10.34 2.75
N VAL A 331 17.01 -11.22 2.15
CA VAL A 331 16.60 -11.93 0.94
C VAL A 331 15.41 -12.85 1.23
N ALA A 332 15.43 -13.59 2.34
CA ALA A 332 14.30 -14.42 2.76
C ALA A 332 13.02 -13.59 3.00
N SER A 333 13.15 -12.34 3.46
CA SER A 333 12.00 -11.47 3.68
C SER A 333 11.24 -11.08 2.40
N TRP A 334 11.87 -11.20 1.22
CA TRP A 334 11.17 -10.98 -0.07
C TRP A 334 10.04 -11.98 -0.29
N PHE A 335 10.11 -13.14 0.35
CA PHE A 335 9.11 -14.21 0.27
C PHE A 335 7.92 -14.01 1.22
N ASN A 336 7.94 -12.99 2.08
CA ASN A 336 6.91 -12.78 3.12
C ASN A 336 5.71 -11.93 2.66
N ALA A 337 5.67 -11.51 1.40
CA ALA A 337 4.53 -10.77 0.88
C ALA A 337 3.26 -11.65 0.89
N LYS A 338 2.10 -11.01 1.08
CA LYS A 338 0.82 -11.71 1.15
C LYS A 338 0.53 -12.55 -0.09
N GLU A 339 0.91 -12.04 -1.25
CA GLU A 339 0.75 -12.68 -2.56
C GLU A 339 1.57 -13.96 -2.68
N LEU A 340 2.63 -14.10 -1.88
CA LEU A 340 3.57 -15.22 -1.86
C LEU A 340 3.29 -16.24 -0.75
N ALA A 341 2.17 -16.10 -0.04
CA ALA A 341 1.78 -17.02 1.03
C ALA A 341 1.70 -18.50 0.56
N TYR A 342 1.45 -18.74 -0.72
CA TYR A 342 1.41 -20.06 -1.32
C TYR A 342 2.75 -20.81 -1.21
N ILE A 343 3.88 -20.09 -1.26
CA ILE A 343 5.21 -20.67 -1.11
C ILE A 343 5.37 -21.24 0.30
N HIS A 344 5.04 -20.46 1.33
CA HIS A 344 5.12 -20.90 2.70
C HIS A 344 4.15 -22.05 3.01
N ALA A 345 2.90 -21.93 2.55
CA ALA A 345 1.87 -22.96 2.74
C ALA A 345 2.30 -24.33 2.18
N ALA A 346 2.88 -24.34 0.96
CA ALA A 346 3.35 -25.58 0.33
C ALA A 346 4.49 -26.24 1.14
N HIS A 347 5.42 -25.47 1.69
CA HIS A 347 6.52 -26.01 2.49
C HIS A 347 6.09 -26.43 3.89
N THR A 348 5.23 -25.64 4.56
CA THR A 348 4.69 -26.01 5.88
C THR A 348 3.91 -27.31 5.84
N ALA A 349 3.10 -27.51 4.78
CA ALA A 349 2.38 -28.78 4.58
C ALA A 349 3.32 -29.99 4.43
N LEU A 350 4.53 -29.78 3.84
CA LEU A 350 5.53 -30.83 3.72
C LEU A 350 6.29 -31.12 5.04
N ASP A 351 6.44 -30.11 5.89
CA ASP A 351 7.11 -30.26 7.19
C ASP A 351 6.21 -30.90 8.25
N ALA A 352 4.89 -30.93 8.02
CA ALA A 352 3.89 -31.56 8.89
C ALA A 352 3.70 -33.07 8.62
N HIS A 353 4.31 -33.61 7.58
CA HIS A 353 4.30 -35.04 7.17
C HIS A 353 5.73 -35.60 7.15
#